data_f6dc30b8a6bdd89097f6805bf1809dec
#
_entry.id   f6dc30b8a6bdd89097f6805bf1809dec
#
_cell.length_a   1.000
_cell.length_b   1.000
_cell.length_c   1.000
_cell.angle_alpha   90.00
_cell.angle_beta   90.00
_cell.angle_gamma   90.00
#
_symmetry.space_group_name_H-M   'P 1'
#
loop_
_entity.id
_entity.type
_entity.pdbx_description
1 polymer ?
#
loop_
_entity_poly.entity_id
_entity_poly.type
_entity_poly.pdbx_seq_one_letter_code
_entity_poly.pdbx_strand_id
1 'polypeptide(L)'
;MIHVGISEGFHDAAITVLDGQEILHASHSERLTKIKNDPILHTDLIPLRYDTINFYEKPFLKNTRRLFAGQKWTNPKRKYDNYFGHHETHAAAGYYTSPFNECNVIVIDAIGEWNTITIWECKDNEMKKIKSWNYPYSLGLLYSAITQRIGLKPNEDEYITMGMAAFGEPKYDLEYLLYTNNHRGCLLYTSDAADDA
;
A
#
# COMPACT_ATOMS: atom_id res chain seq x y z
N MET A 1 -22.57 -12.43 -9.18
CA MET A 1 -21.35 -13.21 -8.80
C MET A 1 -20.63 -12.43 -7.72
N ILE A 2 -20.54 -13.01 -6.54
CA ILE A 2 -20.04 -12.30 -5.34
C ILE A 2 -18.53 -12.48 -5.19
N HIS A 3 -17.80 -11.40 -5.29
CA HIS A 3 -16.37 -11.38 -5.12
C HIS A 3 -16.00 -10.65 -3.83
N VAL A 4 -15.12 -11.26 -3.03
CA VAL A 4 -14.64 -10.68 -1.78
C VAL A 4 -13.18 -10.30 -1.95
N GLY A 5 -12.84 -9.03 -1.70
CA GLY A 5 -11.47 -8.53 -1.62
C GLY A 5 -11.06 -8.30 -0.17
N ILE A 6 -9.89 -8.77 0.23
CA ILE A 6 -9.37 -8.67 1.59
C ILE A 6 -7.97 -8.09 1.61
N SER A 7 -7.77 -7.17 2.53
CA SER A 7 -6.47 -6.66 2.97
C SER A 7 -6.32 -6.98 4.45
N GLU A 8 -5.27 -7.72 4.85
CA GLU A 8 -4.98 -8.02 6.27
C GLU A 8 -3.50 -8.37 6.51
N GLY A 9 -3.08 -8.33 7.75
CA GLY A 9 -1.78 -8.85 8.19
C GLY A 9 -0.68 -7.81 8.33
N PHE A 10 -0.98 -6.51 8.12
CA PHE A 10 -0.06 -5.41 8.38
C PHE A 10 -0.74 -4.35 9.27
N HIS A 11 -1.60 -3.50 8.73
CA HIS A 11 -2.47 -2.57 9.46
C HIS A 11 -3.81 -2.47 8.73
N ASP A 12 -4.82 -1.89 9.38
CA ASP A 12 -6.12 -1.57 8.77
C ASP A 12 -6.75 -2.71 7.97
N ALA A 13 -6.87 -3.89 8.60
CA ALA A 13 -7.51 -5.02 7.93
C ALA A 13 -8.91 -4.65 7.43
N ALA A 14 -9.13 -4.84 6.14
CA ALA A 14 -10.31 -4.37 5.43
C ALA A 14 -10.89 -5.42 4.48
N ILE A 15 -12.17 -5.25 4.18
CA ILE A 15 -12.91 -6.08 3.24
C ILE A 15 -13.76 -5.23 2.31
N THR A 16 -13.87 -5.69 1.07
CA THR A 16 -14.86 -5.19 0.10
C THR A 16 -15.59 -6.37 -0.51
N VAL A 17 -16.89 -6.28 -0.62
CA VAL A 17 -17.77 -7.29 -1.23
C VAL A 17 -18.44 -6.66 -2.45
N LEU A 18 -18.26 -7.30 -3.60
CA LEU A 18 -18.81 -6.85 -4.89
C LEU A 18 -19.79 -7.88 -5.43
N ASP A 19 -20.90 -7.43 -6.04
CA ASP A 19 -21.70 -8.22 -6.97
C ASP A 19 -21.66 -7.57 -8.36
N GLY A 20 -20.90 -8.18 -9.26
CA GLY A 20 -20.56 -7.56 -10.54
C GLY A 20 -19.81 -6.25 -10.34
N GLN A 21 -20.44 -5.12 -10.71
CA GLN A 21 -19.86 -3.76 -10.54
C GLN A 21 -20.40 -3.04 -9.31
N GLU A 22 -21.31 -3.62 -8.56
CA GLU A 22 -21.92 -3.03 -7.39
C GLU A 22 -21.13 -3.35 -6.12
N ILE A 23 -20.80 -2.31 -5.35
CA ILE A 23 -20.18 -2.47 -4.02
C ILE A 23 -21.30 -2.73 -3.02
N LEU A 24 -21.45 -3.99 -2.58
CA LEU A 24 -22.45 -4.36 -1.59
C LEU A 24 -22.03 -3.98 -0.17
N HIS A 25 -20.74 -4.07 0.12
CA HIS A 25 -20.18 -3.78 1.43
C HIS A 25 -18.70 -3.38 1.33
N ALA A 26 -18.30 -2.39 2.10
CA ALA A 26 -16.90 -2.03 2.30
C ALA A 26 -16.70 -1.61 3.75
N SER A 27 -15.76 -2.22 4.45
CA SER A 27 -15.49 -1.93 5.86
C SER A 27 -14.09 -2.38 6.26
N HIS A 28 -13.64 -1.94 7.42
CA HIS A 28 -12.42 -2.42 8.05
C HIS A 28 -12.68 -2.85 9.49
N SER A 29 -11.83 -3.73 10.01
CA SER A 29 -12.00 -4.36 11.31
C SER A 29 -12.11 -3.37 12.46
N GLU A 30 -11.39 -2.26 12.41
CA GLU A 30 -11.44 -1.19 13.40
C GLU A 30 -12.87 -0.69 13.71
N ARG A 31 -13.76 -0.71 12.69
CA ARG A 31 -15.17 -0.32 12.88
C ARG A 31 -15.90 -1.19 13.88
N LEU A 32 -15.53 -2.48 13.95
CA LEU A 32 -16.07 -3.45 14.90
C LEU A 32 -15.27 -3.54 16.19
N THR A 33 -13.96 -3.74 16.07
CA THR A 33 -13.07 -4.02 17.19
C THR A 33 -12.73 -2.78 18.01
N LYS A 34 -12.83 -1.57 17.41
CA LYS A 34 -12.38 -0.30 18.00
C LYS A 34 -10.88 -0.27 18.33
N ILE A 35 -10.12 -1.17 17.76
CA ILE A 35 -8.65 -1.22 17.85
C ILE A 35 -8.10 -0.44 16.66
N LYS A 36 -7.37 0.65 16.93
CA LYS A 36 -6.75 1.47 15.88
C LYS A 36 -5.73 0.63 15.08
N ASN A 37 -5.77 0.74 13.76
CA ASN A 37 -4.88 0.02 12.82
C ASN A 37 -4.96 -1.51 12.99
N ASP A 38 -6.12 -2.08 13.35
CA ASP A 38 -6.28 -3.52 13.58
C ASP A 38 -5.80 -4.34 12.36
N PRO A 39 -4.73 -5.14 12.49
CA PRO A 39 -4.16 -5.90 11.38
C PRO A 39 -4.93 -7.20 11.07
N ILE A 40 -5.96 -7.52 11.85
CA ILE A 40 -6.69 -8.79 11.75
C ILE A 40 -8.08 -8.53 11.22
N LEU A 41 -8.45 -9.17 10.10
CA LEU A 41 -9.82 -9.08 9.61
C LEU A 41 -10.77 -9.85 10.52
N HIS A 42 -11.78 -9.14 11.02
CA HIS A 42 -12.84 -9.76 11.82
C HIS A 42 -13.71 -10.66 10.93
N THR A 43 -13.92 -11.92 11.36
CA THR A 43 -14.59 -12.95 10.54
C THR A 43 -16.04 -12.64 10.23
N ASP A 44 -16.74 -11.91 11.11
CA ASP A 44 -18.14 -11.52 10.92
C ASP A 44 -18.35 -10.55 9.74
N LEU A 45 -17.26 -9.95 9.24
CA LEU A 45 -17.30 -9.13 8.03
C LEU A 45 -17.35 -9.95 6.74
N ILE A 46 -16.97 -11.24 6.80
CA ILE A 46 -16.92 -12.11 5.62
C ILE A 46 -18.34 -12.69 5.38
N PRO A 47 -18.92 -12.50 4.19
CA PRO A 47 -20.24 -13.05 3.91
C PRO A 47 -20.23 -14.58 3.94
N LEU A 48 -21.35 -15.19 4.36
CA LEU A 48 -21.49 -16.66 4.42
C LEU A 48 -21.40 -17.34 3.06
N ARG A 49 -21.71 -16.61 1.98
CA ARG A 49 -21.67 -17.11 0.60
C ARG A 49 -20.93 -16.11 -0.28
N TYR A 50 -19.96 -16.57 -1.02
CA TYR A 50 -19.20 -15.85 -2.04
C TYR A 50 -18.69 -16.81 -3.09
N ASP A 51 -18.38 -16.31 -4.27
CA ASP A 51 -17.84 -17.09 -5.37
C ASP A 51 -16.32 -17.12 -5.34
N THR A 52 -15.67 -16.00 -5.00
CA THR A 52 -14.22 -15.93 -4.82
C THR A 52 -13.83 -15.04 -3.66
N ILE A 53 -12.71 -15.40 -3.03
CA ILE A 53 -12.03 -14.59 -2.01
C ILE A 53 -10.63 -14.23 -2.49
N ASN A 54 -10.32 -12.94 -2.51
CA ASN A 54 -9.16 -12.38 -3.19
C ASN A 54 -8.29 -11.59 -2.21
N PHE A 55 -6.97 -11.68 -2.38
CA PHE A 55 -6.00 -11.03 -1.51
C PHE A 55 -5.21 -9.95 -2.25
N TYR A 56 -4.95 -8.84 -1.58
CA TYR A 56 -4.42 -7.61 -2.15
C TYR A 56 -2.92 -7.61 -2.44
N GLU A 57 -2.17 -8.66 -2.07
CA GLU A 57 -0.72 -8.75 -2.31
C GLU A 57 -0.29 -10.17 -2.66
N LYS A 58 0.93 -10.33 -3.21
CA LYS A 58 1.55 -11.62 -3.53
C LYS A 58 2.52 -12.03 -2.41
N PRO A 59 2.14 -12.93 -1.49
CA PRO A 59 2.91 -13.23 -0.28
C PRO A 59 4.31 -13.73 -0.56
N PHE A 60 4.52 -14.49 -1.63
CA PHE A 60 5.84 -14.97 -2.01
C PHE A 60 6.79 -13.81 -2.36
N LEU A 61 6.35 -12.86 -3.20
CA LEU A 61 7.17 -11.70 -3.58
C LEU A 61 7.42 -10.78 -2.39
N LYS A 62 6.41 -10.55 -1.54
CA LYS A 62 6.58 -9.81 -0.29
C LYS A 62 7.66 -10.44 0.58
N ASN A 63 7.61 -11.76 0.75
CA ASN A 63 8.54 -12.47 1.61
C ASN A 63 9.98 -12.51 1.05
N THR A 64 10.18 -12.60 -0.27
CA THR A 64 11.52 -12.47 -0.86
C THR A 64 12.13 -11.10 -0.55
N ARG A 65 11.35 -10.02 -0.64
CA ARG A 65 11.80 -8.68 -0.25
C ARG A 65 12.07 -8.58 1.25
N ARG A 66 11.19 -9.17 2.11
CA ARG A 66 11.40 -9.19 3.57
C ARG A 66 12.71 -9.87 3.94
N LEU A 67 13.02 -11.04 3.35
CA LEU A 67 14.28 -11.72 3.56
C LEU A 67 15.48 -10.89 3.09
N PHE A 68 15.36 -10.21 1.94
CA PHE A 68 16.39 -9.29 1.46
C PHE A 68 16.65 -8.14 2.44
N ALA A 69 15.61 -7.65 3.12
CA ALA A 69 15.69 -6.63 4.15
C ALA A 69 16.00 -7.15 5.56
N GLY A 70 16.42 -8.42 5.71
CA GLY A 70 16.75 -9.03 7.01
C GLY A 70 15.54 -9.41 7.86
N GLN A 71 14.31 -9.30 7.33
CA GLN A 71 13.08 -9.54 8.07
C GLN A 71 12.62 -11.00 7.97
N LYS A 72 11.79 -11.44 8.92
CA LYS A 72 11.27 -12.82 8.97
C LYS A 72 10.20 -13.06 7.91
N TRP A 73 10.11 -14.31 7.46
CA TRP A 73 9.02 -14.82 6.63
C TRP A 73 7.67 -14.73 7.36
N THR A 74 6.61 -14.32 6.67
CA THR A 74 5.25 -14.29 7.20
C THR A 74 4.29 -14.95 6.22
N ASN A 75 3.33 -15.71 6.73
CA ASN A 75 2.30 -16.35 5.89
C ASN A 75 0.97 -15.62 6.03
N PRO A 76 0.14 -15.62 4.99
CA PRO A 76 -1.24 -15.18 5.10
C PRO A 76 -1.97 -15.96 6.20
N LYS A 77 -2.90 -15.30 6.91
CA LYS A 77 -3.66 -15.94 8.00
C LYS A 77 -4.71 -16.91 7.51
N ARG A 78 -5.10 -16.80 6.23
CA ARG A 78 -6.08 -17.67 5.57
C ARG A 78 -5.68 -18.00 4.15
N LYS A 79 -6.36 -18.95 3.53
CA LYS A 79 -6.18 -19.29 2.12
C LYS A 79 -7.10 -18.41 1.27
N TYR A 80 -6.61 -17.94 0.14
CA TYR A 80 -7.33 -17.13 -0.84
C TYR A 80 -7.35 -17.83 -2.20
N ASP A 81 -8.37 -17.55 -2.99
CA ASP A 81 -8.48 -18.10 -4.35
C ASP A 81 -7.52 -17.40 -5.30
N ASN A 82 -7.39 -16.06 -5.16
CA ASN A 82 -6.50 -15.27 -5.99
C ASN A 82 -5.63 -14.31 -5.16
N TYR A 83 -4.44 -14.02 -5.69
CA TYR A 83 -3.47 -13.07 -5.11
C TYR A 83 -3.10 -12.06 -6.17
N PHE A 84 -3.43 -10.80 -5.95
CA PHE A 84 -3.12 -9.69 -6.84
C PHE A 84 -1.85 -8.96 -6.38
N GLY A 85 -1.23 -8.17 -7.26
CA GLY A 85 -0.11 -7.34 -6.86
C GLY A 85 -0.57 -6.14 -6.03
N HIS A 86 0.18 -5.76 -5.00
CA HIS A 86 -0.17 -4.65 -4.10
C HIS A 86 -0.43 -3.34 -4.88
N HIS A 87 0.51 -2.91 -5.71
CA HIS A 87 0.33 -1.72 -6.53
C HIS A 87 -0.74 -1.88 -7.63
N GLU A 88 -0.98 -3.11 -8.09
CA GLU A 88 -2.05 -3.43 -9.01
C GLU A 88 -3.43 -3.19 -8.37
N THR A 89 -3.61 -3.58 -7.10
CA THR A 89 -4.87 -3.34 -6.38
C THR A 89 -5.09 -1.87 -6.08
N HIS A 90 -4.04 -1.11 -5.75
CA HIS A 90 -4.13 0.35 -5.63
C HIS A 90 -4.52 1.02 -6.95
N ALA A 91 -3.89 0.61 -8.05
CA ALA A 91 -4.21 1.16 -9.38
C ALA A 91 -5.64 0.82 -9.78
N ALA A 92 -6.09 -0.43 -9.53
CA ALA A 92 -7.46 -0.86 -9.78
C ALA A 92 -8.48 -0.05 -8.98
N ALA A 93 -8.22 0.15 -7.68
CA ALA A 93 -9.07 0.98 -6.84
C ALA A 93 -9.17 2.41 -7.37
N GLY A 94 -8.05 3.02 -7.79
CA GLY A 94 -8.05 4.36 -8.36
C GLY A 94 -8.78 4.45 -9.70
N TYR A 95 -8.54 3.51 -10.60
CA TYR A 95 -9.10 3.54 -11.96
C TYR A 95 -10.59 3.20 -11.98
N TYR A 96 -10.97 2.03 -11.46
CA TYR A 96 -12.36 1.52 -11.59
C TYR A 96 -13.38 2.28 -10.73
N THR A 97 -12.94 3.06 -9.75
CA THR A 97 -13.83 3.96 -8.99
C THR A 97 -13.83 5.40 -9.50
N SER A 98 -12.99 5.71 -10.49
CA SER A 98 -12.94 7.04 -11.10
C SER A 98 -13.98 7.17 -12.21
N PRO A 99 -14.32 8.41 -12.63
CA PRO A 99 -15.21 8.64 -13.77
C PRO A 99 -14.49 8.56 -15.13
N PHE A 100 -13.21 8.19 -15.19
CA PHE A 100 -12.40 8.25 -16.39
C PHE A 100 -12.38 6.90 -17.12
N ASN A 101 -12.69 6.89 -18.42
CA ASN A 101 -12.53 5.72 -19.28
C ASN A 101 -11.07 5.52 -19.74
N GLU A 102 -10.30 6.61 -19.83
CA GLU A 102 -8.89 6.62 -20.20
C GLU A 102 -8.14 7.58 -19.27
N CYS A 103 -7.10 7.09 -18.59
CA CYS A 103 -6.27 7.90 -17.70
C CYS A 103 -4.92 7.23 -17.40
N ASN A 104 -4.01 8.00 -16.82
CA ASN A 104 -2.83 7.44 -16.16
C ASN A 104 -3.06 7.38 -14.65
N VAL A 105 -2.76 6.24 -14.04
CA VAL A 105 -2.79 6.06 -12.59
C VAL A 105 -1.36 6.02 -12.07
N ILE A 106 -1.07 6.86 -11.09
CA ILE A 106 0.21 6.86 -10.37
C ILE A 106 -0.05 6.34 -8.96
N VAL A 107 0.63 5.26 -8.60
CA VAL A 107 0.63 4.71 -7.24
C VAL A 107 1.95 5.08 -6.58
N ILE A 108 1.89 5.78 -5.45
CA ILE A 108 3.04 6.13 -4.61
C ILE A 108 2.76 5.56 -3.23
N ASP A 109 3.60 4.63 -2.79
CA ASP A 109 3.44 3.91 -1.54
C ASP A 109 4.77 3.85 -0.78
N ALA A 110 4.72 3.45 0.48
CA ALA A 110 5.92 3.15 1.24
C ALA A 110 6.62 1.93 0.63
N ILE A 111 5.91 0.82 0.55
CA ILE A 111 6.42 -0.40 -0.08
C ILE A 111 5.28 -1.44 -0.26
N GLY A 112 5.07 -1.90 -1.47
CA GLY A 112 4.27 -3.09 -1.77
C GLY A 112 5.10 -4.38 -1.60
N GLU A 113 5.08 -5.27 -2.59
CA GLU A 113 6.01 -6.41 -2.56
C GLU A 113 7.46 -5.92 -2.74
N TRP A 114 7.75 -5.36 -3.92
CA TRP A 114 9.01 -4.72 -4.28
C TRP A 114 8.80 -3.30 -4.78
N ASN A 115 7.63 -3.01 -5.36
CA ASN A 115 7.34 -1.72 -5.93
C ASN A 115 7.09 -0.67 -4.84
N THR A 116 7.56 0.53 -5.08
CA THR A 116 7.36 1.72 -4.25
C THR A 116 6.63 2.82 -4.99
N ILE A 117 6.85 2.91 -6.31
CA ILE A 117 6.10 3.79 -7.21
C ILE A 117 5.80 3.00 -8.48
N THR A 118 4.58 3.11 -9.00
CA THR A 118 4.20 2.55 -10.31
C THR A 118 3.35 3.53 -11.10
N ILE A 119 3.50 3.50 -12.42
CA ILE A 119 2.67 4.26 -13.34
C ILE A 119 1.96 3.26 -14.25
N TRP A 120 0.65 3.45 -14.39
CA TRP A 120 -0.23 2.60 -15.18
C TRP A 120 -0.94 3.43 -16.23
N GLU A 121 -1.02 2.92 -17.43
CA GLU A 121 -1.89 3.38 -18.49
C GLU A 121 -3.18 2.58 -18.42
N CYS A 122 -4.31 3.27 -18.28
CA CYS A 122 -5.60 2.65 -18.07
C CYS A 122 -6.55 3.11 -19.18
N LYS A 123 -7.15 2.15 -19.89
CA LYS A 123 -8.06 2.40 -21.02
C LYS A 123 -8.94 1.19 -21.28
N ASP A 124 -10.20 1.41 -21.63
CA ASP A 124 -11.17 0.38 -22.05
C ASP A 124 -11.26 -0.79 -21.06
N ASN A 125 -11.27 -0.49 -19.74
CA ASN A 125 -11.25 -1.44 -18.63
C ASN A 125 -9.97 -2.30 -18.53
N GLU A 126 -8.91 -1.94 -19.23
CA GLU A 126 -7.60 -2.57 -19.10
C GLU A 126 -6.62 -1.66 -18.36
N MET A 127 -5.72 -2.27 -17.60
CA MET A 127 -4.64 -1.57 -16.90
C MET A 127 -3.30 -2.17 -17.30
N LYS A 128 -2.41 -1.33 -17.80
CA LYS A 128 -1.05 -1.71 -18.20
C LYS A 128 -0.03 -0.95 -17.39
N LYS A 129 0.81 -1.66 -16.63
CA LYS A 129 1.93 -1.03 -15.93
C LYS A 129 3.01 -0.61 -16.92
N ILE A 130 3.30 0.70 -17.01
CA ILE A 130 4.27 1.28 -17.96
C ILE A 130 5.61 1.58 -17.29
N LYS A 131 5.63 1.87 -15.98
CA LYS A 131 6.87 2.16 -15.25
C LYS A 131 6.76 1.76 -13.78
N SER A 132 7.90 1.39 -13.18
CA SER A 132 7.98 1.10 -11.75
C SER A 132 9.34 1.45 -11.17
N TRP A 133 9.33 1.83 -9.90
CA TRP A 133 10.50 1.92 -9.03
C TRP A 133 10.34 0.93 -7.89
N ASN A 134 11.45 0.43 -7.39
CA ASN A 134 11.46 -0.64 -6.41
C ASN A 134 12.26 -0.24 -5.17
N TYR A 135 11.99 -0.96 -4.08
CA TYR A 135 12.80 -0.91 -2.89
C TYR A 135 14.31 -1.09 -3.21
N PRO A 136 15.22 -0.32 -2.61
CA PRO A 136 15.02 0.56 -1.45
C PRO A 136 14.56 2.01 -1.78
N TYR A 137 14.35 2.36 -3.03
CA TYR A 137 13.99 3.72 -3.44
C TYR A 137 12.51 3.97 -3.20
N SER A 138 12.15 4.73 -2.15
CA SER A 138 10.77 4.99 -1.77
C SER A 138 10.56 6.37 -1.19
N LEU A 139 9.62 7.12 -1.76
CA LEU A 139 9.16 8.38 -1.21
C LEU A 139 8.38 8.19 0.09
N GLY A 140 7.57 7.12 0.18
CA GLY A 140 6.82 6.81 1.39
C GLY A 140 7.73 6.47 2.56
N LEU A 141 8.76 5.62 2.35
CA LEU A 141 9.74 5.31 3.41
C LEU A 141 10.59 6.53 3.79
N LEU A 142 10.92 7.42 2.85
CA LEU A 142 11.57 8.69 3.19
C LEU A 142 10.67 9.53 4.11
N TYR A 143 9.38 9.60 3.80
CA TYR A 143 8.42 10.32 4.63
C TYR A 143 8.32 9.72 6.03
N SER A 144 8.25 8.39 6.16
CA SER A 144 8.28 7.68 7.44
C SER A 144 9.58 7.93 8.21
N ALA A 145 10.74 7.95 7.53
CA ALA A 145 12.02 8.27 8.16
C ALA A 145 12.07 9.71 8.72
N ILE A 146 11.52 10.68 7.99
CA ILE A 146 11.38 12.06 8.48
C ILE A 146 10.43 12.10 9.67
N THR A 147 9.29 11.39 9.61
CA THR A 147 8.33 11.26 10.72
C THR A 147 9.01 10.73 11.98
N GLN A 148 9.80 9.67 11.85
CA GLN A 148 10.58 9.13 12.97
C GLN A 148 11.64 10.12 13.47
N ARG A 149 12.31 10.82 12.57
CA ARG A 149 13.36 11.79 12.94
C ARG A 149 12.86 12.96 13.79
N ILE A 150 11.60 13.36 13.60
CA ILE A 150 10.96 14.42 14.41
C ILE A 150 10.32 13.88 15.70
N GLY A 151 10.51 12.58 16.02
CA GLY A 151 10.06 11.98 17.27
C GLY A 151 8.66 11.38 17.24
N LEU A 152 8.08 11.20 16.06
CA LEU A 152 6.78 10.57 15.85
C LEU A 152 6.95 9.10 15.40
N LYS A 153 5.88 8.31 15.49
CA LYS A 153 5.91 6.89 15.16
C LYS A 153 5.84 6.68 13.64
N PRO A 154 6.85 6.06 13.01
CA PRO A 154 6.82 5.76 11.58
C PRO A 154 5.72 4.72 11.27
N ASN A 155 5.16 4.78 10.05
CA ASN A 155 4.02 3.99 9.57
C ASN A 155 2.69 4.19 10.34
N GLU A 156 2.61 5.19 11.22
CA GLU A 156 1.36 5.51 11.95
C GLU A 156 1.09 7.01 12.04
N ASP A 157 2.12 7.85 12.21
CA ASP A 157 1.97 9.28 12.52
C ASP A 157 2.34 10.20 11.34
N GLU A 158 2.46 9.68 10.11
CA GLU A 158 2.74 10.48 8.92
C GLU A 158 1.71 11.59 8.71
N TYR A 159 0.45 11.34 9.05
CA TYR A 159 -0.62 12.34 8.99
C TYR A 159 -0.40 13.51 9.97
N ILE A 160 0.25 13.25 11.12
CA ILE A 160 0.63 14.30 12.08
C ILE A 160 1.75 15.15 11.49
N THR A 161 2.77 14.51 10.88
CA THR A 161 3.86 15.19 10.16
C THR A 161 3.29 16.10 9.06
N MET A 162 2.32 15.61 8.29
CA MET A 162 1.61 16.38 7.27
C MET A 162 0.88 17.59 7.88
N GLY A 163 0.16 17.40 8.98
CA GLY A 163 -0.52 18.47 9.69
C GLY A 163 0.44 19.54 10.23
N MET A 164 1.59 19.13 10.79
CA MET A 164 2.63 20.03 11.28
C MET A 164 3.24 20.87 10.15
N ALA A 165 3.37 20.33 8.95
CA ALA A 165 3.92 21.04 7.80
C ALA A 165 3.12 22.31 7.44
N ALA A 166 1.82 22.36 7.74
CA ALA A 166 0.99 23.54 7.53
C ALA A 166 1.38 24.76 8.39
N PHE A 167 2.10 24.54 9.49
CA PHE A 167 2.57 25.59 10.40
C PHE A 167 4.06 25.94 10.19
N GLY A 168 4.73 25.22 9.27
CA GLY A 168 6.13 25.39 8.98
C GLY A 168 6.40 26.31 7.79
N GLU A 169 7.65 26.74 7.65
CA GLU A 169 8.17 27.41 6.48
C GLU A 169 9.28 26.56 5.85
N PRO A 170 9.35 26.43 4.51
CA PRO A 170 10.42 25.69 3.84
C PRO A 170 11.75 26.44 3.99
N LYS A 171 12.61 25.96 4.89
CA LYS A 171 13.93 26.58 5.17
C LYS A 171 15.12 25.80 4.62
N TYR A 172 14.90 24.53 4.26
CA TYR A 172 15.98 23.63 3.85
C TYR A 172 15.74 23.12 2.44
N ASP A 173 16.79 23.18 1.63
CA ASP A 173 16.79 22.49 0.34
C ASP A 173 17.09 20.98 0.58
N LEU A 174 16.17 20.13 0.13
CA LEU A 174 16.28 18.68 0.24
C LEU A 174 16.60 18.00 -1.10
N GLU A 175 16.95 18.76 -2.15
CA GLU A 175 17.27 18.19 -3.47
C GLU A 175 18.36 17.13 -3.40
N TYR A 176 19.34 17.29 -2.49
CA TYR A 176 20.41 16.30 -2.30
C TYR A 176 19.92 14.94 -1.78
N LEU A 177 18.75 14.89 -1.13
CA LEU A 177 18.10 13.64 -0.71
C LEU A 177 17.29 12.99 -1.84
N LEU A 178 16.90 13.80 -2.84
CA LEU A 178 16.07 13.41 -3.96
C LEU A 178 16.88 13.36 -5.26
N TYR A 179 18.15 13.00 -5.19
CA TYR A 179 19.04 13.01 -6.34
C TYR A 179 18.55 12.13 -7.47
N THR A 180 18.11 12.74 -8.56
CA THR A 180 17.70 12.09 -9.79
C THR A 180 18.88 12.11 -10.77
N ASN A 181 19.78 11.12 -10.70
CA ASN A 181 20.79 10.95 -11.74
C ASN A 181 20.14 10.20 -12.92
N ASN A 182 20.12 10.84 -14.09
CA ASN A 182 19.70 10.33 -15.40
C ASN A 182 19.29 8.85 -15.40
N HIS A 183 17.99 8.56 -15.21
CA HIS A 183 17.33 7.24 -15.26
C HIS A 183 17.28 6.40 -13.96
N ARG A 184 17.87 6.82 -12.85
CA ARG A 184 17.69 6.15 -11.55
C ARG A 184 17.49 7.22 -10.49
N GLY A 185 16.25 7.49 -10.09
CA GLY A 185 15.97 8.24 -8.89
C GLY A 185 16.58 7.50 -7.70
N CYS A 186 17.65 8.01 -7.11
CA CYS A 186 18.27 7.44 -5.94
C CYS A 186 17.82 8.24 -4.72
N LEU A 187 16.99 7.63 -3.88
CA LEU A 187 16.80 8.08 -2.51
C LEU A 187 17.90 7.43 -1.68
N LEU A 188 18.80 8.22 -1.14
CA LEU A 188 19.72 7.75 -0.11
C LEU A 188 18.94 7.52 1.18
N TYR A 189 18.52 6.27 1.39
CA TYR A 189 17.93 5.81 2.64
C TYR A 189 18.95 4.94 3.36
N THR A 190 19.31 5.32 4.57
CA THR A 190 20.11 4.47 5.46
C THR A 190 19.16 3.51 6.20
N SER A 191 19.54 2.24 6.24
CA SER A 191 18.71 1.08 6.63
C SER A 191 18.21 1.02 8.06
N ASP A 192 18.57 1.96 8.92
CA ASP A 192 18.36 1.83 10.38
C ASP A 192 16.92 2.11 10.87
N ALA A 193 16.04 2.61 9.99
CA ALA A 193 14.66 2.92 10.37
C ALA A 193 13.66 1.78 10.12
N ALA A 194 14.08 0.70 9.47
CA ALA A 194 13.20 -0.44 9.15
C ALA A 194 13.23 -1.57 10.18
N ASP A 195 14.16 -1.52 11.15
CA ASP A 195 14.39 -2.64 12.06
C ASP A 195 13.57 -2.58 13.36
N ASP A 196 12.90 -1.44 13.64
CA ASP A 196 12.11 -1.25 14.88
C ASP A 196 10.58 -1.23 14.65
N ALA A 197 10.08 -1.72 13.50
CA ALA A 197 8.63 -1.80 13.23
C ALA A 197 8.10 -3.23 13.22
#